data_954c24f7dc749fe0924d13a29e9a1a1b
#
_entry.id   954c24f7dc749fe0924d13a29e9a1a1b
#
_cell.length_a   1.000
_cell.length_b   1.000
_cell.length_c   1.000
_cell.angle_alpha   90.00
_cell.angle_beta   90.00
_cell.angle_gamma   90.00
#
_symmetry.space_group_name_H-M   'P 1'
#
loop_
_entity.id
_entity.type
_entity.pdbx_description
1 polymer ?
#
loop_
_entity_poly.entity_id
_entity_poly.type
_entity_poly.pdbx_seq_one_letter_code
_entity_poly.pdbx_strand_id
1 'polypeptide(L)'
;MKRHLIALDLDGTLLTNDHRITARTEKVLLTLIKQGHIVVIVTGRPFHSSIGYYQQLGLNTPLINHNGALIQNPSQPFAKMVHHTLDFMVAKQIIQVLEKSFNLIALSAERLQAVYLQKSSPIFEYLYQIGTPEMIRGDILQNLQYAPTSLLLHTKEEE
;
A
#
# COMPACT_ATOMS: atom_id res chain seq x y z
N MET A 1 -13.89 -13.81 -28.31
CA MET A 1 -13.03 -14.45 -27.29
C MET A 1 -13.67 -14.24 -25.92
N LYS A 2 -13.60 -15.23 -25.01
CA LYS A 2 -14.18 -15.08 -23.66
C LYS A 2 -13.33 -14.07 -22.86
N ARG A 3 -13.99 -13.08 -22.23
CA ARG A 3 -13.36 -12.06 -21.38
C ARG A 3 -13.01 -12.65 -20.02
N HIS A 4 -11.81 -12.40 -19.51
CA HIS A 4 -11.35 -12.84 -18.19
C HIS A 4 -11.02 -11.65 -17.32
N LEU A 5 -11.20 -11.83 -16.00
CA LEU A 5 -10.64 -10.98 -14.96
C LEU A 5 -9.32 -11.62 -14.50
N ILE A 6 -8.26 -10.82 -14.51
CA ILE A 6 -6.90 -11.23 -14.14
C ILE A 6 -6.49 -10.35 -12.95
N ALA A 7 -6.51 -10.92 -11.76
CA ALA A 7 -6.05 -10.27 -10.55
C ALA A 7 -4.56 -10.62 -10.34
N LEU A 8 -3.73 -9.60 -10.16
CA LEU A 8 -2.27 -9.73 -10.04
C LEU A 8 -1.80 -9.13 -8.73
N ASP A 9 -1.13 -9.92 -7.93
CA ASP A 9 -0.32 -9.42 -6.83
C ASP A 9 1.02 -8.89 -7.37
N LEU A 10 1.66 -8.02 -6.60
CA LEU A 10 2.93 -7.39 -6.97
C LEU A 10 4.14 -8.21 -6.51
N ASP A 11 4.34 -8.33 -5.21
CA ASP A 11 5.55 -8.87 -4.62
C ASP A 11 5.58 -10.40 -4.71
N GLY A 12 6.67 -10.94 -5.26
CA GLY A 12 6.79 -12.39 -5.48
C GLY A 12 5.90 -12.95 -6.59
N THR A 13 5.11 -12.12 -7.28
CA THR A 13 4.20 -12.52 -8.38
C THR A 13 4.50 -11.75 -9.66
N LEU A 14 4.15 -10.47 -9.73
CA LEU A 14 4.34 -9.64 -10.93
C LEU A 14 5.75 -9.03 -10.98
N LEU A 15 6.32 -8.71 -9.83
CA LEU A 15 7.60 -8.03 -9.70
C LEU A 15 8.75 -9.01 -9.57
N THR A 16 9.88 -8.64 -10.17
CA THR A 16 11.18 -9.26 -9.93
C THR A 16 11.72 -8.90 -8.54
N ASN A 17 12.81 -9.53 -8.10
CA ASN A 17 13.46 -9.24 -6.81
C ASN A 17 13.95 -7.78 -6.70
N ASP A 18 14.21 -7.12 -7.83
CA ASP A 18 14.57 -5.70 -7.92
C ASP A 18 13.35 -4.80 -8.18
N HIS A 19 12.16 -5.29 -7.81
CA HIS A 19 10.88 -4.58 -7.82
C HIS A 19 10.51 -3.99 -9.19
N ARG A 20 10.75 -4.70 -10.28
CA ARG A 20 10.43 -4.26 -11.64
C ARG A 20 9.52 -5.25 -12.37
N ILE A 21 8.66 -4.72 -13.23
CA ILE A 21 7.93 -5.53 -14.20
C ILE A 21 8.88 -5.76 -15.39
N THR A 22 9.11 -7.02 -15.79
CA THR A 22 9.95 -7.30 -16.95
C THR A 22 9.27 -6.85 -18.24
N ALA A 23 10.05 -6.45 -19.24
CA ALA A 23 9.51 -6.04 -20.54
C ALA A 23 8.66 -7.15 -21.22
N ARG A 24 9.00 -8.43 -20.97
CA ARG A 24 8.22 -9.57 -21.46
C ARG A 24 6.85 -9.63 -20.78
N THR A 25 6.80 -9.50 -19.46
CA THR A 25 5.56 -9.54 -18.68
C THR A 25 4.67 -8.36 -19.06
N GLU A 26 5.23 -7.15 -19.12
CA GLU A 26 4.52 -5.94 -19.53
C GLU A 26 3.88 -6.10 -20.92
N LYS A 27 4.63 -6.58 -21.91
CA LYS A 27 4.13 -6.83 -23.28
C LYS A 27 2.95 -7.81 -23.29
N VAL A 28 3.02 -8.89 -22.48
CA VAL A 28 1.95 -9.87 -22.37
C VAL A 28 0.70 -9.24 -21.78
N LEU A 29 0.82 -8.51 -20.67
CA LEU A 29 -0.31 -7.86 -20.02
C LEU A 29 -0.97 -6.80 -20.91
N LEU A 30 -0.18 -5.96 -21.58
CA LEU A 30 -0.70 -5.00 -22.55
C LEU A 30 -1.43 -5.66 -23.72
N THR A 31 -0.97 -6.85 -24.15
CA THR A 31 -1.67 -7.63 -25.18
C THR A 31 -3.01 -8.14 -24.68
N LEU A 32 -3.07 -8.67 -23.45
CA LEU A 32 -4.31 -9.15 -22.83
C LEU A 32 -5.32 -8.02 -22.63
N ILE A 33 -4.86 -6.84 -22.20
CA ILE A 33 -5.70 -5.63 -22.08
C ILE A 33 -6.29 -5.25 -23.44
N LYS A 34 -5.46 -5.23 -24.50
CA LYS A 34 -5.94 -4.95 -25.89
C LYS A 34 -6.94 -5.98 -26.40
N GLN A 35 -6.85 -7.22 -25.94
CA GLN A 35 -7.81 -8.27 -26.24
C GLN A 35 -9.13 -8.17 -25.45
N GLY A 36 -9.24 -7.17 -24.57
CA GLY A 36 -10.44 -6.90 -23.78
C GLY A 36 -10.52 -7.64 -22.45
N HIS A 37 -9.45 -8.28 -22.02
CA HIS A 37 -9.37 -8.83 -20.65
C HIS A 37 -9.28 -7.71 -19.63
N ILE A 38 -9.74 -7.95 -18.40
CA ILE A 38 -9.68 -7.00 -17.28
C ILE A 38 -8.49 -7.37 -16.43
N VAL A 39 -7.50 -6.48 -16.33
CA VAL A 39 -6.34 -6.66 -15.45
C VAL A 39 -6.50 -5.74 -14.24
N VAL A 40 -6.34 -6.29 -13.03
CA VAL A 40 -6.47 -5.59 -11.76
C VAL A 40 -5.25 -5.89 -10.89
N ILE A 41 -4.65 -4.88 -10.30
CA ILE A 41 -3.62 -5.05 -9.28
C ILE A 41 -4.29 -5.22 -7.92
N VAL A 42 -3.91 -6.28 -7.18
CA VAL A 42 -4.39 -6.61 -5.84
C VAL A 42 -3.16 -6.87 -4.97
N THR A 43 -2.85 -5.97 -4.05
CA THR A 43 -1.59 -6.02 -3.31
C THR A 43 -1.74 -5.64 -1.84
N GLY A 44 -0.84 -6.12 -0.99
CA GLY A 44 -0.67 -5.65 0.38
C GLY A 44 -0.08 -4.23 0.46
N ARG A 45 0.58 -3.77 -0.61
CA ARG A 45 1.21 -2.45 -0.65
C ARG A 45 0.20 -1.31 -0.47
N PRO A 46 0.61 -0.18 0.15
CA PRO A 46 -0.16 1.05 0.13
C PRO A 46 -0.21 1.67 -1.26
N PHE A 47 -1.12 2.61 -1.45
CA PHE A 47 -1.36 3.26 -2.73
C PHE A 47 -0.10 3.91 -3.32
N HIS A 48 0.62 4.69 -2.52
CA HIS A 48 1.80 5.44 -2.97
C HIS A 48 2.88 4.54 -3.57
N SER A 49 3.07 3.31 -3.07
CA SER A 49 4.10 2.38 -3.53
C SER A 49 3.64 1.43 -4.65
N SER A 50 2.37 1.51 -5.06
CA SER A 50 1.79 0.65 -6.10
C SER A 50 1.33 1.42 -7.35
N ILE A 51 1.04 2.73 -7.21
CA ILE A 51 0.49 3.55 -8.30
C ILE A 51 1.42 3.61 -9.52
N GLY A 52 2.74 3.57 -9.34
CA GLY A 52 3.70 3.56 -10.45
C GLY A 52 3.51 2.36 -11.39
N TYR A 53 3.28 1.17 -10.85
CA TYR A 53 3.03 -0.04 -11.65
C TYR A 53 1.68 0.01 -12.36
N TYR A 54 0.66 0.56 -11.69
CA TYR A 54 -0.65 0.80 -12.29
C TYR A 54 -0.54 1.71 -13.52
N GLN A 55 0.21 2.81 -13.40
CA GLN A 55 0.46 3.76 -14.48
C GLN A 55 1.31 3.16 -15.60
N GLN A 56 2.37 2.40 -15.26
CA GLN A 56 3.22 1.70 -16.22
C GLN A 56 2.40 0.78 -17.13
N LEU A 57 1.43 0.05 -16.57
CA LEU A 57 0.56 -0.85 -17.32
C LEU A 57 -0.62 -0.13 -18.01
N GLY A 58 -0.76 1.19 -17.84
CA GLY A 58 -1.86 1.98 -18.41
C GLY A 58 -3.25 1.47 -17.99
N LEU A 59 -3.38 1.01 -16.75
CA LEU A 59 -4.64 0.45 -16.26
C LEU A 59 -5.70 1.53 -16.09
N ASN A 60 -6.96 1.12 -16.26
CA ASN A 60 -8.16 1.93 -16.02
C ASN A 60 -9.17 1.23 -15.09
N THR A 61 -8.72 0.19 -14.43
CA THR A 61 -9.46 -0.65 -13.50
C THR A 61 -9.26 -0.17 -12.06
N PRO A 62 -10.02 -0.65 -11.07
CA PRO A 62 -9.70 -0.40 -9.68
C PRO A 62 -8.29 -0.89 -9.31
N LEU A 63 -7.63 -0.17 -8.40
CA LEU A 63 -6.41 -0.56 -7.72
C LEU A 63 -6.78 -0.97 -6.29
N ILE A 64 -6.39 -2.17 -5.89
CA ILE A 64 -6.73 -2.77 -4.61
C ILE A 64 -5.48 -2.83 -3.75
N ASN A 65 -5.48 -2.06 -2.66
CA ASN A 65 -4.36 -1.89 -1.74
C ASN A 65 -4.67 -2.43 -0.34
N HIS A 66 -3.63 -2.54 0.51
CA HIS A 66 -3.73 -3.00 1.90
C HIS A 66 -4.55 -4.30 2.02
N ASN A 67 -4.29 -5.29 1.13
CA ASN A 67 -5.02 -6.57 1.07
C ASN A 67 -6.55 -6.40 0.96
N GLY A 68 -7.02 -5.36 0.27
CA GLY A 68 -8.44 -5.09 0.06
C GLY A 68 -9.05 -4.04 0.99
N ALA A 69 -8.31 -3.53 1.97
CA ALA A 69 -8.83 -2.49 2.87
C ALA A 69 -9.02 -1.13 2.16
N LEU A 70 -8.29 -0.90 1.05
CA LEU A 70 -8.48 0.29 0.22
C LEU A 70 -8.66 -0.13 -1.24
N ILE A 71 -9.82 0.21 -1.81
CA ILE A 71 -10.13 0.00 -3.23
C ILE A 71 -10.52 1.34 -3.84
N GLN A 72 -9.76 1.79 -4.82
CA GLN A 72 -10.02 3.04 -5.52
C GLN A 72 -9.68 2.89 -7.00
N ASN A 73 -10.26 3.74 -7.85
CA ASN A 73 -9.92 3.76 -9.27
C ASN A 73 -9.14 5.04 -9.59
N PRO A 74 -7.81 4.98 -9.75
CA PRO A 74 -6.99 6.16 -10.02
C PRO A 74 -7.33 6.85 -11.35
N SER A 75 -7.85 6.11 -12.33
CA SER A 75 -8.29 6.67 -13.61
C SER A 75 -9.68 7.30 -13.56
N GLN A 76 -10.43 7.08 -12.48
CA GLN A 76 -11.78 7.60 -12.24
C GLN A 76 -11.90 8.12 -10.80
N PRO A 77 -11.31 9.26 -10.46
CA PRO A 77 -11.19 9.73 -9.07
C PRO A 77 -12.54 10.01 -8.39
N PHE A 78 -13.61 10.16 -9.15
CA PHE A 78 -14.98 10.33 -8.64
C PHE A 78 -15.75 9.01 -8.51
N ALA A 79 -15.15 7.86 -8.89
CA ALA A 79 -15.76 6.57 -8.66
C ALA A 79 -15.82 6.25 -7.16
N LYS A 80 -16.79 5.42 -6.78
CA LYS A 80 -16.94 5.01 -5.37
C LYS A 80 -15.67 4.32 -4.89
N MET A 81 -15.07 4.88 -3.84
CA MET A 81 -13.96 4.28 -3.10
C MET A 81 -14.51 3.39 -1.99
N VAL A 82 -13.89 2.24 -1.77
CA VAL A 82 -14.08 1.41 -0.57
C VAL A 82 -12.87 1.59 0.31
N HIS A 83 -13.08 1.99 1.57
CA HIS A 83 -12.02 2.22 2.51
C HIS A 83 -12.41 1.67 3.88
N HIS A 84 -11.80 0.56 4.26
CA HIS A 84 -11.90 -0.02 5.58
C HIS A 84 -10.71 0.43 6.42
N THR A 85 -11.00 0.95 7.59
CA THR A 85 -9.99 1.41 8.56
C THR A 85 -10.04 0.56 9.81
N LEU A 86 -8.98 0.58 10.58
CA LEU A 86 -9.02 0.09 11.96
C LEU A 86 -10.01 0.95 12.76
N ASP A 87 -10.54 0.39 13.85
CA ASP A 87 -11.25 1.25 14.82
C ASP A 87 -10.27 2.26 15.40
N PHE A 88 -10.69 3.53 15.47
CA PHE A 88 -9.80 4.63 15.86
C PHE A 88 -9.32 4.52 17.31
N MET A 89 -10.20 4.12 18.21
CA MET A 89 -9.85 3.99 19.63
C MET A 89 -8.96 2.76 19.85
N VAL A 90 -9.25 1.66 19.15
CA VAL A 90 -8.43 0.45 19.18
C VAL A 90 -7.03 0.73 18.62
N ALA A 91 -6.94 1.44 17.50
CA ALA A 91 -5.65 1.84 16.92
C ALA A 91 -4.81 2.68 17.91
N LYS A 92 -5.43 3.66 18.59
CA LYS A 92 -4.76 4.45 19.63
C LYS A 92 -4.30 3.59 20.81
N GLN A 93 -5.11 2.65 21.27
CA GLN A 93 -4.73 1.73 22.34
C GLN A 93 -3.54 0.86 21.94
N ILE A 94 -3.54 0.33 20.72
CA ILE A 94 -2.41 -0.45 20.18
C ILE A 94 -1.14 0.40 20.17
N ILE A 95 -1.21 1.63 19.65
CA ILE A 95 -0.05 2.55 19.61
C ILE A 95 0.49 2.79 21.03
N GLN A 96 -0.39 3.09 22.00
CA GLN A 96 0.00 3.30 23.40
C GLN A 96 0.69 2.10 24.04
N VAL A 97 0.27 0.89 23.69
CA VAL A 97 0.92 -0.35 24.17
C VAL A 97 2.29 -0.52 23.52
N LEU A 98 2.37 -0.31 22.20
CA LEU A 98 3.62 -0.44 21.44
C LEU A 98 4.68 0.57 21.85
N GLU A 99 4.29 1.81 22.19
CA GLU A 99 5.23 2.85 22.67
C GLU A 99 5.96 2.46 23.95
N LYS A 100 5.34 1.63 24.77
CA LYS A 100 5.92 1.12 26.02
C LYS A 100 6.79 -0.11 25.80
N SER A 101 6.82 -0.66 24.60
CA SER A 101 7.63 -1.84 24.28
C SER A 101 9.09 -1.46 24.08
N PHE A 102 9.99 -2.13 24.78
CA PHE A 102 11.44 -1.97 24.62
C PHE A 102 11.97 -2.48 23.28
N ASN A 103 11.20 -3.34 22.60
CA ASN A 103 11.60 -3.93 21.32
C ASN A 103 11.16 -3.09 20.11
N LEU A 104 10.39 -2.01 20.31
CA LEU A 104 9.91 -1.18 19.21
C LEU A 104 11.03 -0.29 18.67
N ILE A 105 11.41 -0.52 17.40
CA ILE A 105 12.40 0.28 16.66
C ILE A 105 11.71 1.39 15.87
N ALA A 106 10.65 1.04 15.12
CA ALA A 106 9.90 1.99 14.30
C ALA A 106 8.41 1.72 14.34
N LEU A 107 7.61 2.77 14.22
CA LEU A 107 6.16 2.74 14.22
C LEU A 107 5.62 3.78 13.25
N SER A 108 4.72 3.36 12.39
CA SER A 108 3.93 4.24 11.53
C SER A 108 2.46 3.84 11.49
N ALA A 109 1.62 4.82 11.19
CA ALA A 109 0.23 4.64 10.85
C ALA A 109 0.00 5.16 9.43
N GLU A 110 -0.73 4.42 8.61
CA GLU A 110 -0.99 4.81 7.24
C GLU A 110 -2.48 5.07 7.02
N ARG A 111 -2.79 6.13 6.29
CA ARG A 111 -4.15 6.46 5.89
C ARG A 111 -4.15 7.10 4.51
N LEU A 112 -4.76 6.45 3.54
CA LEU A 112 -4.79 6.90 2.13
C LEU A 112 -3.37 7.14 1.60
N GLN A 113 -2.98 8.40 1.38
CA GLN A 113 -1.64 8.78 0.92
C GLN A 113 -0.75 9.33 2.05
N ALA A 114 -1.28 9.50 3.26
CA ALA A 114 -0.56 10.02 4.41
C ALA A 114 0.07 8.90 5.24
N VAL A 115 1.29 9.13 5.67
CA VAL A 115 2.06 8.29 6.59
C VAL A 115 2.42 9.10 7.82
N TYR A 116 1.90 8.69 8.96
CA TYR A 116 2.23 9.24 10.29
C TYR A 116 3.38 8.41 10.85
N LEU A 117 4.55 9.02 11.03
CA LEU A 117 5.78 8.33 11.43
C LEU A 117 6.31 8.88 12.75
N GLN A 118 6.28 8.07 13.80
CA GLN A 118 6.76 8.45 15.13
C GLN A 118 8.22 8.11 15.35
N LYS A 119 8.59 6.86 15.06
CA LYS A 119 9.96 6.36 15.10
C LYS A 119 10.26 5.78 13.73
N SER A 120 11.47 6.00 13.25
CA SER A 120 11.92 5.50 11.95
C SER A 120 13.09 4.53 12.09
N SER A 121 13.28 3.74 11.06
CA SER A 121 14.40 2.81 10.91
C SER A 121 14.87 2.83 9.46
N PRO A 122 16.07 2.30 9.15
CA PRO A 122 16.53 2.20 7.76
C PRO A 122 15.54 1.48 6.84
N ILE A 123 14.82 0.48 7.36
CA ILE A 123 13.77 -0.24 6.62
C ILE A 123 12.61 0.69 6.29
N PHE A 124 12.13 1.50 7.25
CA PHE A 124 11.03 2.44 7.03
C PHE A 124 11.44 3.58 6.10
N GLU A 125 12.66 4.11 6.22
CA GLU A 125 13.16 5.14 5.29
C GLU A 125 13.20 4.59 3.86
N TYR A 126 13.63 3.34 3.67
CA TYR A 126 13.60 2.69 2.37
C TYR A 126 12.16 2.49 1.84
N LEU A 127 11.25 1.96 2.66
CA LEU A 127 9.85 1.72 2.26
C LEU A 127 9.15 3.01 1.82
N TYR A 128 9.36 4.10 2.56
CA TYR A 128 8.67 5.37 2.31
C TYR A 128 9.37 6.28 1.28
N GLN A 129 10.52 5.90 0.75
CA GLN A 129 11.08 6.53 -0.46
C GLN A 129 10.29 6.16 -1.72
N ILE A 130 9.59 5.02 -1.70
CA ILE A 130 8.82 4.54 -2.85
C ILE A 130 7.49 5.29 -2.91
N GLY A 131 7.26 6.04 -4.01
CA GLY A 131 5.97 6.70 -4.28
C GLY A 131 5.69 7.96 -3.49
N THR A 132 6.67 8.50 -2.76
CA THR A 132 6.62 9.82 -2.09
C THR A 132 5.28 10.12 -1.36
N PRO A 133 4.93 9.38 -0.30
CA PRO A 133 3.72 9.66 0.48
C PRO A 133 3.84 11.02 1.19
N GLU A 134 2.69 11.56 1.61
CA GLU A 134 2.67 12.70 2.53
C GLU A 134 3.17 12.25 3.91
N MET A 135 4.37 12.67 4.31
CA MET A 135 5.01 12.27 5.56
C MET A 135 4.71 13.25 6.69
N ILE A 136 4.03 12.77 7.73
CA ILE A 136 3.73 13.52 8.96
C ILE A 136 4.58 12.90 10.07
N ARG A 137 5.66 13.58 10.44
CA ARG A 137 6.61 13.10 11.46
C ARG A 137 6.26 13.63 12.84
N GLY A 138 6.43 12.82 13.88
CA GLY A 138 6.21 13.16 15.27
C GLY A 138 5.27 12.19 15.99
N ASP A 139 4.72 12.61 17.10
CA ASP A 139 3.81 11.81 17.92
C ASP A 139 2.55 11.43 17.12
N ILE A 140 2.38 10.14 16.86
CA ILE A 140 1.23 9.64 16.10
C ILE A 140 -0.08 9.88 16.84
N LEU A 141 -0.09 9.76 18.18
CA LEU A 141 -1.30 9.96 18.98
C LEU A 141 -1.82 11.39 18.91
N GLN A 142 -0.92 12.36 18.75
CA GLN A 142 -1.28 13.78 18.60
C GLN A 142 -1.68 14.12 17.15
N ASN A 143 -0.97 13.56 16.18
CA ASN A 143 -1.12 13.89 14.77
C ASN A 143 -2.26 13.13 14.08
N LEU A 144 -2.57 11.91 14.55
CA LEU A 144 -3.58 11.05 13.94
C LEU A 144 -4.99 11.54 14.31
N GLN A 145 -5.65 12.22 13.38
CA GLN A 145 -7.00 12.75 13.57
C GLN A 145 -8.11 11.79 13.13
N TYR A 146 -7.78 10.79 12.32
CA TYR A 146 -8.73 9.85 11.73
C TYR A 146 -8.22 8.42 11.85
N ALA A 147 -9.14 7.46 11.80
CA ALA A 147 -8.84 6.04 11.83
C ALA A 147 -7.84 5.64 10.71
N PRO A 148 -6.71 5.00 11.03
CA PRO A 148 -5.73 4.58 10.05
C PRO A 148 -6.20 3.34 9.28
N THR A 149 -5.69 3.15 8.06
CA THR A 149 -5.89 1.93 7.27
C THR A 149 -5.07 0.79 7.85
N SER A 150 -3.83 1.09 8.24
CA SER A 150 -2.87 0.11 8.78
C SER A 150 -1.93 0.74 9.81
N LEU A 151 -1.39 -0.12 10.66
CA LEU A 151 -0.24 0.18 11.50
C LEU A 151 0.91 -0.70 11.02
N LEU A 152 2.08 -0.12 10.85
CA LEU A 152 3.30 -0.83 10.51
C LEU A 152 4.31 -0.64 11.65
N LEU A 153 4.91 -1.74 12.06
CA LEU A 153 5.89 -1.73 13.14
C LEU A 153 7.15 -2.52 12.75
N HIS A 154 8.28 -2.05 13.26
CA HIS A 154 9.55 -2.74 13.19
C HIS A 154 10.04 -2.97 14.61
N THR A 155 10.28 -4.22 14.97
CA THR A 155 10.74 -4.63 16.29
C THR A 155 12.13 -5.23 16.20
N LYS A 156 12.86 -5.28 17.32
CA LYS A 156 14.06 -6.10 17.41
C LYS A 156 13.65 -7.57 17.29
N GLU A 157 14.47 -8.34 16.58
CA GLU A 157 14.35 -9.80 16.64
C GLU A 157 14.69 -10.24 18.08
N GLU A 158 13.88 -11.14 18.64
CA GLU A 158 14.24 -11.85 19.85
C GLU A 158 15.24 -12.95 19.44
N GLU A 159 16.41 -12.98 20.09
CA GLU A 159 17.42 -14.03 19.93
C GLU A 159 16.92 -15.36 20.53
#